data_c145a8f9a4d4e76c2706f82288c067aa
#
_entry.id   c145a8f9a4d4e76c2706f82288c067aa
#
_cell.length_a   1.000
_cell.length_b   1.000
_cell.length_c   1.000
_cell.angle_alpha   90.00
_cell.angle_beta   90.00
_cell.angle_gamma   90.00
#
_symmetry.space_group_name_H-M   'P 1'
#
loop_
_entity.id
_entity.type
_entity.pdbx_description
1 polymer ?
#
loop_
_entity_poly.entity_id
_entity_poly.type
_entity_poly.pdbx_seq_one_letter_code
_entity_poly.pdbx_strand_id
1 'polypeptide(L)'
;MKIPVWRWILKAFSCGIRAIIFLIPGFSSGQVRIDTLYPSAWSANSVNAVIFRKHSLTSNTQYQFTSFYDTTGTVVVGRRSPGSGSWEWKRLNYKGRAGDAHNCISIQLDGQGYLHLAWDHHNNRLNYIRSSAPGSLDFEPMQAMTGHLENQVSYPEFYRLPDGNLIFLYRDGSSGNGNLVINRYDCASRTWSRLHQVLIDGEGERNAYWQAAVDNKGGLHLSWTWRETPDVASNHDLCYAVSRDGGLHWENSLGQAYRLPITAATAEYIRRIPQGSELINQTSMTCDGSGRPFVASYWQDPGEEAPQYHLVFKRGKKWISSSGGFRKTGFSLKGTGTRSIPISRPQVLVWGKGKTFRAGILFRDQERDNKPSLASSKGPGFRNWMVSDLDEESLDRWEPTFDPDLWGSAGILNLFLLKVRQLDAEGLGMDQGSPVRLLEWQPPQNQ
;
A
#
# COMPACT_ATOMS: atom_id res chain seq x y z
N MET A 1 73.11 -67.73 -20.21
CA MET A 1 72.81 -66.99 -18.97
C MET A 1 71.81 -65.95 -19.33
N LYS A 2 70.53 -66.19 -19.06
CA LYS A 2 69.38 -65.30 -19.43
C LYS A 2 68.80 -64.72 -18.13
N ILE A 3 68.77 -63.40 -18.03
CA ILE A 3 68.22 -62.64 -16.92
C ILE A 3 66.77 -62.28 -17.30
N PRO A 4 65.71 -62.51 -16.48
CA PRO A 4 64.35 -62.18 -16.81
C PRO A 4 64.04 -60.72 -16.39
N VAL A 5 63.33 -60.01 -17.28
CA VAL A 5 62.87 -58.66 -17.09
C VAL A 5 61.50 -58.73 -16.40
N TRP A 6 61.35 -58.10 -15.23
CA TRP A 6 60.10 -57.95 -14.50
C TRP A 6 59.35 -56.69 -15.01
N ARG A 7 58.11 -56.88 -15.54
CA ARG A 7 57.19 -55.81 -15.90
C ARG A 7 56.35 -55.44 -14.67
N TRP A 8 56.44 -54.22 -14.21
CA TRP A 8 55.50 -53.62 -13.23
C TRP A 8 54.26 -53.06 -13.96
N ILE A 9 53.05 -53.55 -13.60
CA ILE A 9 51.77 -53.02 -14.06
C ILE A 9 51.31 -52.01 -13.01
N LEU A 10 51.33 -50.72 -13.36
CA LEU A 10 50.70 -49.65 -12.59
C LEU A 10 49.18 -49.68 -12.82
N LYS A 11 48.41 -50.10 -11.85
CA LYS A 11 46.97 -49.89 -11.82
C LYS A 11 46.70 -48.42 -11.40
N ALA A 12 46.25 -47.56 -12.33
CA ALA A 12 45.73 -46.26 -12.02
C ALA A 12 44.30 -46.38 -11.41
N PHE A 13 44.15 -46.04 -10.15
CA PHE A 13 42.86 -45.82 -9.53
C PHE A 13 42.32 -44.44 -9.97
N SER A 14 41.38 -44.40 -10.89
CA SER A 14 40.63 -43.17 -11.21
C SER A 14 39.55 -42.97 -10.11
N CYS A 15 39.85 -42.08 -9.18
CA CYS A 15 38.88 -41.58 -8.21
C CYS A 15 37.95 -40.58 -8.92
N GLY A 16 36.82 -41.06 -9.40
CA GLY A 16 35.81 -40.20 -10.02
C GLY A 16 35.09 -39.40 -8.93
N ILE A 17 35.47 -38.16 -8.75
CA ILE A 17 34.66 -37.18 -7.96
C ILE A 17 33.39 -36.91 -8.76
N ARG A 18 32.29 -37.55 -8.40
CA ARG A 18 30.96 -37.15 -8.85
C ARG A 18 30.61 -35.85 -8.12
N ALA A 19 30.76 -34.72 -8.78
CA ALA A 19 30.17 -33.48 -8.34
C ALA A 19 28.65 -33.64 -8.36
N ILE A 20 28.03 -33.77 -7.18
CA ILE A 20 26.60 -33.67 -7.02
C ILE A 20 26.26 -32.19 -7.14
N ILE A 21 25.86 -31.77 -8.36
CA ILE A 21 25.26 -30.46 -8.57
C ILE A 21 23.88 -30.52 -7.92
N PHE A 22 23.75 -29.94 -6.73
CA PHE A 22 22.46 -29.59 -6.19
C PHE A 22 21.85 -28.52 -7.10
N LEU A 23 20.98 -28.94 -8.02
CA LEU A 23 20.05 -28.05 -8.68
C LEU A 23 19.10 -27.52 -7.58
N ILE A 24 19.45 -26.36 -7.01
CA ILE A 24 18.47 -25.55 -6.28
C ILE A 24 17.39 -25.24 -7.33
N PRO A 25 16.11 -25.65 -7.11
CA PRO A 25 15.06 -25.29 -8.05
C PRO A 25 15.00 -23.76 -8.09
N GLY A 26 15.48 -23.19 -9.18
CA GLY A 26 15.35 -21.77 -9.46
C GLY A 26 13.87 -21.49 -9.55
N PHE A 27 13.33 -20.74 -8.58
CA PHE A 27 11.99 -20.19 -8.70
C PHE A 27 11.96 -19.34 -9.97
N SER A 28 11.06 -19.66 -10.88
CA SER A 28 10.72 -18.77 -11.99
C SER A 28 10.20 -17.48 -11.36
N SER A 29 11.04 -16.46 -11.28
CA SER A 29 10.62 -15.11 -10.97
C SER A 29 9.60 -14.70 -12.04
N GLY A 30 8.43 -14.18 -11.64
CA GLY A 30 7.48 -13.62 -12.60
C GLY A 30 8.19 -12.62 -13.51
N GLN A 31 7.74 -12.49 -14.74
CA GLN A 31 8.33 -11.55 -15.68
C GLN A 31 8.17 -10.12 -15.13
N VAL A 32 9.30 -9.41 -14.96
CA VAL A 32 9.34 -8.00 -14.55
C VAL A 32 9.69 -7.16 -15.78
N ARG A 33 8.94 -6.09 -15.97
CA ARG A 33 9.22 -5.04 -16.96
C ARG A 33 9.18 -3.69 -16.26
N ILE A 34 10.14 -2.80 -16.57
CA ILE A 34 10.20 -1.45 -16.01
C ILE A 34 10.31 -0.45 -17.15
N ASP A 35 9.38 0.51 -17.15
CA ASP A 35 9.33 1.60 -18.13
C ASP A 35 9.47 2.94 -17.42
N THR A 36 10.20 3.89 -18.00
CA THR A 36 10.21 5.28 -17.57
C THR A 36 9.00 6.00 -18.15
N LEU A 37 8.16 6.56 -17.27
CA LEU A 37 6.91 7.22 -17.65
C LEU A 37 7.08 8.74 -17.85
N TYR A 38 7.81 9.37 -16.92
CA TYR A 38 7.98 10.82 -16.88
C TYR A 38 9.40 11.17 -16.44
N PRO A 39 10.03 12.20 -17.05
CA PRO A 39 11.47 12.39 -16.85
C PRO A 39 11.86 12.87 -15.46
N SER A 40 11.02 13.66 -14.79
CA SER A 40 11.40 14.24 -13.49
C SER A 40 10.19 14.69 -12.68
N ALA A 41 9.96 14.06 -11.52
CA ALA A 41 8.94 14.42 -10.55
C ALA A 41 9.60 14.82 -9.21
N TRP A 42 8.85 15.50 -8.35
CA TRP A 42 9.34 15.91 -7.02
C TRP A 42 9.82 14.71 -6.21
N SER A 43 11.05 14.80 -5.72
CA SER A 43 11.74 13.71 -5.00
C SER A 43 12.51 14.16 -3.75
N ALA A 44 12.45 15.46 -3.41
CA ALA A 44 13.11 16.01 -2.22
C ALA A 44 12.55 15.47 -0.90
N ASN A 45 11.37 14.89 -0.92
CA ASN A 45 10.74 14.08 0.14
C ASN A 45 9.86 13.00 -0.49
N SER A 46 9.17 12.22 0.32
CA SER A 46 8.36 11.07 -0.11
C SER A 46 6.94 11.39 -0.60
N VAL A 47 6.53 12.66 -0.76
CA VAL A 47 5.14 13.05 -1.06
C VAL A 47 4.54 12.34 -2.28
N ASN A 48 5.35 12.05 -3.30
CA ASN A 48 4.94 11.31 -4.49
C ASN A 48 5.04 9.78 -4.36
N ALA A 49 5.68 9.28 -3.31
CA ALA A 49 6.00 7.87 -3.15
C ALA A 49 5.73 7.37 -1.71
N VAL A 50 4.74 7.93 -1.05
CA VAL A 50 4.29 7.57 0.29
C VAL A 50 3.00 6.77 0.23
N ILE A 51 2.83 5.81 1.13
CA ILE A 51 1.65 4.93 1.17
C ILE A 51 0.32 5.68 1.38
N PHE A 52 0.36 6.91 1.89
CA PHE A 52 -0.84 7.74 2.08
C PHE A 52 -1.59 8.02 0.78
N ARG A 53 -0.91 7.91 -0.36
CA ARG A 53 -1.56 7.98 -1.69
C ARG A 53 -2.54 6.83 -1.93
N LYS A 54 -2.32 5.67 -1.28
CA LYS A 54 -2.98 4.38 -1.50
C LYS A 54 -2.94 3.93 -2.97
N HIS A 55 -3.64 4.65 -3.85
CA HIS A 55 -3.70 4.39 -5.27
C HIS A 55 -2.85 5.43 -6.01
N SER A 56 -1.67 5.03 -6.49
CA SER A 56 -0.85 5.87 -7.36
C SER A 56 -1.27 5.78 -8.82
N LEU A 57 -1.97 4.70 -9.16
CA LEU A 57 -2.63 4.48 -10.44
C LEU A 57 -4.06 3.99 -10.18
N THR A 58 -4.93 4.23 -11.15
CA THR A 58 -6.30 3.70 -11.21
C THR A 58 -6.64 3.38 -12.65
N SER A 59 -7.36 2.28 -12.89
CA SER A 59 -7.69 1.86 -14.24
C SER A 59 -9.11 1.29 -14.38
N ASN A 60 -9.56 1.30 -15.63
CA ASN A 60 -10.68 0.53 -16.11
C ASN A 60 -10.29 -0.16 -17.44
N THR A 61 -11.23 -0.69 -18.18
CA THR A 61 -10.94 -1.37 -19.46
C THR A 61 -10.44 -0.44 -20.56
N GLN A 62 -10.65 0.87 -20.46
CA GLN A 62 -10.33 1.86 -21.48
C GLN A 62 -9.14 2.75 -21.13
N TYR A 63 -8.96 3.06 -19.84
CA TYR A 63 -8.00 4.05 -19.36
C TYR A 63 -7.22 3.55 -18.16
N GLN A 64 -5.97 3.97 -18.07
CA GLN A 64 -5.17 3.95 -16.85
C GLN A 64 -4.65 5.36 -16.59
N PHE A 65 -4.80 5.84 -15.36
CA PHE A 65 -4.34 7.16 -14.92
C PHE A 65 -3.30 7.05 -13.81
N THR A 66 -2.43 8.05 -13.75
CA THR A 66 -1.54 8.33 -12.63
C THR A 66 -1.47 9.84 -12.39
N SER A 67 -1.08 10.26 -11.18
CA SER A 67 -0.87 11.67 -10.86
C SER A 67 0.25 11.83 -9.85
N PHE A 68 1.01 12.92 -9.92
CA PHE A 68 2.11 13.26 -9.02
C PHE A 68 2.40 14.76 -9.09
N TYR A 69 3.23 15.27 -8.19
CA TYR A 69 3.80 16.62 -8.30
C TYR A 69 5.06 16.60 -9.14
N ASP A 70 5.17 17.53 -10.09
CA ASP A 70 6.44 17.79 -10.78
C ASP A 70 7.43 18.52 -9.85
N THR A 71 8.64 18.79 -10.34
CA THR A 71 9.70 19.45 -9.58
C THR A 71 9.37 20.85 -9.06
N THR A 72 8.29 21.44 -9.53
CA THR A 72 7.78 22.77 -9.10
C THR A 72 6.59 22.67 -8.14
N GLY A 73 6.20 21.46 -7.74
CA GLY A 73 5.01 21.20 -6.93
C GLY A 73 3.69 21.33 -7.70
N THR A 74 3.73 21.36 -9.03
CA THR A 74 2.52 21.39 -9.86
C THR A 74 1.95 19.99 -10.02
N VAL A 75 0.63 19.88 -9.93
CA VAL A 75 -0.09 18.60 -10.14
C VAL A 75 0.00 18.22 -11.61
N VAL A 76 0.55 17.04 -11.88
CA VAL A 76 0.60 16.40 -13.21
C VAL A 76 -0.32 15.20 -13.21
N VAL A 77 -1.10 15.05 -14.27
CA VAL A 77 -1.95 13.88 -14.52
C VAL A 77 -1.53 13.23 -15.82
N GLY A 78 -1.35 11.92 -15.79
CA GLY A 78 -1.06 11.11 -16.97
C GLY A 78 -2.20 10.13 -17.26
N ARG A 79 -2.41 9.86 -18.54
CA ARG A 79 -3.38 8.87 -19.04
C ARG A 79 -2.75 8.01 -20.12
N ARG A 80 -3.10 6.72 -20.14
CA ARG A 80 -2.86 5.81 -21.27
C ARG A 80 -4.02 4.85 -21.47
N SER A 81 -4.08 4.18 -22.62
CA SER A 81 -4.86 2.95 -22.75
C SER A 81 -4.12 1.81 -22.04
N PRO A 82 -4.80 0.91 -21.30
CA PRO A 82 -4.17 -0.23 -20.66
C PRO A 82 -3.34 -1.06 -21.65
N GLY A 83 -2.11 -1.44 -21.24
CA GLY A 83 -1.16 -2.14 -22.11
C GLY A 83 -0.43 -1.28 -23.15
N SER A 84 -0.83 -0.02 -23.35
CA SER A 84 -0.07 0.92 -24.19
C SER A 84 1.19 1.41 -23.49
N GLY A 85 2.30 1.55 -24.24
CA GLY A 85 3.53 2.18 -23.75
C GLY A 85 3.47 3.72 -23.76
N SER A 86 2.49 4.32 -24.45
CA SER A 86 2.43 5.78 -24.66
C SER A 86 1.52 6.42 -23.63
N TRP A 87 2.03 7.45 -22.94
CA TRP A 87 1.29 8.27 -21.98
C TRP A 87 1.04 9.66 -22.56
N GLU A 88 -0.18 10.16 -22.35
CA GLU A 88 -0.56 11.55 -22.55
C GLU A 88 -0.50 12.28 -21.21
N TRP A 89 0.11 13.47 -21.16
CA TRP A 89 0.36 14.18 -19.92
C TRP A 89 -0.26 15.56 -19.93
N LYS A 90 -0.81 15.96 -18.77
CA LYS A 90 -1.29 17.31 -18.54
C LYS A 90 -0.80 17.84 -17.20
N ARG A 91 -0.15 19.01 -17.23
CA ARG A 91 0.11 19.82 -16.05
C ARG A 91 -1.13 20.66 -15.76
N LEU A 92 -1.66 20.53 -14.55
CA LEU A 92 -2.83 21.31 -14.13
C LEU A 92 -2.41 22.70 -13.62
N ASN A 93 -3.38 23.61 -13.51
CA ASN A 93 -3.15 24.94 -12.90
C ASN A 93 -3.19 24.89 -11.35
N TYR A 94 -2.97 23.72 -10.76
CA TYR A 94 -2.99 23.51 -9.33
C TYR A 94 -1.61 23.12 -8.83
N LYS A 95 -1.25 23.64 -7.65
CA LYS A 95 -0.03 23.29 -6.94
C LYS A 95 -0.38 22.72 -5.57
N GLY A 96 0.51 21.91 -5.02
CA GLY A 96 0.49 21.48 -3.64
C GLY A 96 1.74 21.97 -2.91
N ARG A 97 1.67 21.96 -1.58
CA ARG A 97 2.82 22.16 -0.71
C ARG A 97 3.64 20.89 -0.63
N ALA A 98 4.30 20.54 -1.76
CA ALA A 98 5.04 19.30 -1.94
C ALA A 98 6.19 19.12 -0.94
N GLY A 99 6.57 20.18 -0.21
CA GLY A 99 7.54 20.11 0.89
C GLY A 99 7.08 19.32 2.12
N ASP A 100 5.78 19.04 2.26
CA ASP A 100 5.22 18.19 3.32
C ASP A 100 4.79 16.84 2.72
N ALA A 101 5.36 15.75 3.20
CA ALA A 101 5.12 14.41 2.68
C ALA A 101 3.68 13.92 2.88
N HIS A 102 2.89 14.54 3.76
CA HIS A 102 1.47 14.22 3.95
C HIS A 102 0.58 14.74 2.82
N ASN A 103 1.01 15.78 2.11
CA ASN A 103 0.22 16.47 1.09
C ASN A 103 0.12 15.71 -0.25
N CYS A 104 0.13 14.39 -0.21
CA CYS A 104 0.08 13.51 -1.39
C CYS A 104 -1.21 13.71 -2.22
N ILE A 105 -1.18 13.16 -3.44
CA ILE A 105 -2.31 13.17 -4.37
C ILE A 105 -3.01 11.82 -4.31
N SER A 106 -4.31 11.80 -4.08
CA SER A 106 -5.19 10.62 -4.15
C SER A 106 -6.06 10.70 -5.40
N ILE A 107 -6.19 9.59 -6.13
CA ILE A 107 -6.95 9.50 -7.37
C ILE A 107 -7.83 8.25 -7.40
N GLN A 108 -8.97 8.32 -8.11
CA GLN A 108 -9.78 7.14 -8.44
C GLN A 108 -10.67 7.42 -9.65
N LEU A 109 -10.81 6.44 -10.54
CA LEU A 109 -11.86 6.41 -11.55
C LEU A 109 -13.18 5.95 -10.94
N ASP A 110 -14.28 6.64 -11.27
CA ASP A 110 -15.62 6.14 -10.99
C ASP A 110 -16.09 5.13 -12.05
N GLY A 111 -17.28 4.55 -11.86
CA GLY A 111 -17.85 3.55 -12.75
C GLY A 111 -18.23 4.08 -14.13
N GLN A 112 -18.35 5.40 -14.31
CA GLN A 112 -18.59 6.05 -15.59
C GLN A 112 -17.31 6.51 -16.29
N GLY A 113 -16.14 6.32 -15.64
CA GLY A 113 -14.83 6.68 -16.19
C GLY A 113 -14.41 8.14 -15.96
N TYR A 114 -15.06 8.86 -15.05
CA TYR A 114 -14.57 10.15 -14.59
C TYR A 114 -13.44 9.94 -13.58
N LEU A 115 -12.38 10.74 -13.71
CA LEU A 115 -11.27 10.75 -12.76
C LEU A 115 -11.56 11.74 -11.63
N HIS A 116 -11.53 11.27 -10.39
CA HIS A 116 -11.60 12.05 -9.18
C HIS A 116 -10.19 12.25 -8.62
N LEU A 117 -9.90 13.47 -8.12
CA LEU A 117 -8.59 13.84 -7.61
C LEU A 117 -8.73 14.74 -6.38
N ALA A 118 -8.03 14.38 -5.29
CA ALA A 118 -7.86 15.20 -4.09
C ALA A 118 -6.37 15.34 -3.79
N TRP A 119 -5.91 16.54 -3.38
CA TRP A 119 -4.48 16.81 -3.18
C TRP A 119 -4.21 17.85 -2.10
N ASP A 120 -2.99 17.86 -1.57
CA ASP A 120 -2.44 18.88 -0.66
C ASP A 120 -3.17 18.95 0.69
N HIS A 121 -3.31 17.79 1.38
CA HIS A 121 -4.07 17.68 2.61
C HIS A 121 -3.27 17.26 3.82
N HIS A 122 -3.06 18.23 4.71
CA HIS A 122 -2.55 18.03 6.07
C HIS A 122 -3.25 19.03 7.00
N ASN A 123 -4.44 18.67 7.48
CA ASN A 123 -5.29 19.48 8.36
C ASN A 123 -5.69 20.83 7.74
N ASN A 124 -6.20 20.82 6.52
CA ASN A 124 -6.65 21.99 5.76
C ASN A 124 -7.90 21.70 4.93
N ARG A 125 -8.45 22.77 4.35
CA ARG A 125 -9.66 22.71 3.53
C ARG A 125 -9.48 21.72 2.35
N LEU A 126 -10.56 20.99 2.02
CA LEU A 126 -10.61 20.05 0.90
C LEU A 126 -10.30 20.74 -0.45
N ASN A 127 -9.32 20.19 -1.16
CA ASN A 127 -9.05 20.42 -2.57
C ASN A 127 -9.52 19.20 -3.35
N TYR A 128 -10.57 19.33 -4.13
CA TYR A 128 -11.16 18.26 -4.91
C TYR A 128 -11.61 18.74 -6.28
N ILE A 129 -11.30 17.95 -7.31
CA ILE A 129 -11.75 18.13 -8.69
C ILE A 129 -12.16 16.78 -9.28
N ARG A 130 -12.99 16.86 -10.32
CA ARG A 130 -13.40 15.72 -11.15
C ARG A 130 -13.13 16.06 -12.62
N SER A 131 -12.73 15.06 -13.42
CA SER A 131 -12.59 15.27 -14.87
C SER A 131 -13.90 15.71 -15.49
N SER A 132 -13.83 16.55 -16.56
CA SER A 132 -15.01 17.15 -17.22
C SER A 132 -15.81 16.14 -18.05
N ALA A 133 -15.16 15.03 -18.45
CA ALA A 133 -15.75 13.93 -19.20
C ALA A 133 -15.06 12.61 -18.86
N PRO A 134 -15.67 11.45 -19.15
CA PRO A 134 -15.02 10.14 -19.02
C PRO A 134 -13.70 10.11 -19.79
N GLY A 135 -12.64 9.65 -19.12
CA GLY A 135 -11.32 9.56 -19.70
C GLY A 135 -10.61 10.90 -19.97
N SER A 136 -11.21 12.05 -19.68
CA SER A 136 -10.62 13.37 -19.96
C SER A 136 -9.45 13.69 -19.02
N LEU A 137 -8.47 14.43 -19.53
CA LEU A 137 -7.46 15.15 -18.76
C LEU A 137 -7.86 16.60 -18.43
N ASP A 138 -9.02 17.08 -18.92
CA ASP A 138 -9.64 18.33 -18.51
C ASP A 138 -10.48 18.10 -17.26
N PHE A 139 -10.51 19.10 -16.37
CA PHE A 139 -11.19 19.01 -15.08
C PHE A 139 -12.22 20.13 -14.93
N GLU A 140 -13.29 19.82 -14.22
CA GLU A 140 -14.22 20.83 -13.69
C GLU A 140 -13.50 21.73 -12.68
N PRO A 141 -14.02 22.93 -12.39
CA PRO A 141 -13.50 23.76 -11.31
C PRO A 141 -13.49 23.04 -9.97
N MET A 142 -12.59 23.45 -9.08
CA MET A 142 -12.53 22.95 -7.71
C MET A 142 -13.86 23.14 -7.00
N GLN A 143 -14.34 22.10 -6.34
CA GLN A 143 -15.67 22.05 -5.70
C GLN A 143 -15.63 21.34 -4.35
N ALA A 144 -16.61 21.64 -3.49
CA ALA A 144 -16.85 20.87 -2.28
C ALA A 144 -17.48 19.51 -2.64
N MET A 145 -17.37 18.54 -1.77
CA MET A 145 -18.15 17.28 -1.84
C MET A 145 -19.51 17.45 -1.19
N THR A 146 -19.54 17.68 0.12
CA THR A 146 -20.75 17.82 0.92
C THR A 146 -20.87 19.20 1.59
N GLY A 147 -19.77 19.93 1.68
CA GLY A 147 -19.66 21.21 2.38
C GLY A 147 -19.58 21.09 3.91
N HIS A 148 -19.55 19.87 4.48
CA HIS A 148 -19.49 19.62 5.91
C HIS A 148 -18.22 18.87 6.30
N LEU A 149 -17.54 19.28 7.41
CA LEU A 149 -16.30 18.70 7.93
C LEU A 149 -15.14 18.65 6.89
N GLU A 150 -15.13 19.60 5.96
CA GLU A 150 -14.16 19.67 4.87
C GLU A 150 -13.08 20.76 5.07
N ASN A 151 -12.97 21.29 6.30
CA ASN A 151 -12.01 22.35 6.61
C ASN A 151 -10.70 21.85 7.23
N GLN A 152 -10.66 20.61 7.74
CA GLN A 152 -9.53 20.02 8.44
C GLN A 152 -9.19 18.61 7.91
N VAL A 153 -9.12 18.50 6.57
CA VAL A 153 -8.90 17.22 5.89
C VAL A 153 -7.44 16.78 5.96
N SER A 154 -7.20 15.52 6.28
CA SER A 154 -5.92 14.83 6.11
C SER A 154 -6.15 13.42 5.58
N TYR A 155 -5.17 12.90 4.81
CA TYR A 155 -5.18 11.53 4.29
C TYR A 155 -6.43 11.19 3.47
N PRO A 156 -6.78 11.96 2.41
CA PRO A 156 -7.92 11.64 1.56
C PRO A 156 -7.68 10.35 0.77
N GLU A 157 -8.63 9.42 0.82
CA GLU A 157 -8.55 8.14 0.14
C GLU A 157 -9.86 7.83 -0.59
N PHE A 158 -9.77 7.46 -1.87
CA PHE A 158 -10.90 6.99 -2.65
C PHE A 158 -10.91 5.47 -2.76
N TYR A 159 -12.12 4.88 -2.77
CA TYR A 159 -12.33 3.45 -3.03
C TYR A 159 -13.53 3.29 -3.95
N ARG A 160 -13.37 2.52 -5.03
CA ARG A 160 -14.45 2.23 -5.97
C ARG A 160 -15.21 0.98 -5.55
N LEU A 161 -16.53 1.11 -5.47
CA LEU A 161 -17.43 -0.02 -5.25
C LEU A 161 -17.72 -0.75 -6.57
N PRO A 162 -18.17 -2.03 -6.54
CA PRO A 162 -18.52 -2.77 -7.76
C PRO A 162 -19.64 -2.15 -8.60
N ASP A 163 -20.54 -1.37 -7.97
CA ASP A 163 -21.58 -0.59 -8.67
C ASP A 163 -21.05 0.67 -9.36
N GLY A 164 -19.74 0.95 -9.22
CA GLY A 164 -19.07 2.12 -9.78
C GLY A 164 -19.11 3.36 -8.92
N ASN A 165 -19.90 3.38 -7.86
CA ASN A 165 -19.91 4.46 -6.87
C ASN A 165 -18.57 4.54 -6.14
N LEU A 166 -18.27 5.69 -5.53
CA LEU A 166 -17.04 5.86 -4.76
C LEU A 166 -17.33 6.06 -3.27
N ILE A 167 -16.41 5.56 -2.47
CA ILE A 167 -16.25 5.91 -1.07
C ILE A 167 -15.05 6.85 -0.96
N PHE A 168 -15.18 7.88 -0.13
CA PHE A 168 -14.11 8.79 0.22
C PHE A 168 -13.94 8.83 1.73
N LEU A 169 -12.75 8.43 2.18
CA LEU A 169 -12.36 8.40 3.58
C LEU A 169 -11.33 9.50 3.84
N TYR A 170 -11.44 10.18 4.96
CA TYR A 170 -10.44 11.14 5.42
C TYR A 170 -10.53 11.37 6.93
N ARG A 171 -9.43 11.86 7.50
CA ARG A 171 -9.43 12.36 8.87
C ARG A 171 -9.91 13.81 8.86
N ASP A 172 -10.90 14.12 9.69
CA ASP A 172 -11.24 15.48 10.12
C ASP A 172 -10.58 15.75 11.47
N GLY A 173 -9.75 16.80 11.55
CA GLY A 173 -8.98 17.14 12.73
C GLY A 173 -7.48 16.84 12.64
N SER A 174 -6.78 16.98 13.78
CA SER A 174 -5.32 16.95 13.89
C SER A 174 -4.78 15.60 14.38
N SER A 175 -3.44 15.47 14.44
CA SER A 175 -2.78 14.29 15.03
C SER A 175 -3.05 14.21 16.53
N GLY A 176 -3.45 13.03 17.04
CA GLY A 176 -3.85 12.81 18.44
C GLY A 176 -5.25 13.33 18.78
N ASN A 177 -5.95 13.96 17.83
CA ASN A 177 -7.32 14.46 18.01
C ASN A 177 -8.02 14.57 16.65
N GLY A 178 -8.57 13.48 16.14
CA GLY A 178 -9.24 13.49 14.86
C GLY A 178 -10.15 12.29 14.66
N ASN A 179 -11.15 12.48 13.80
CA ASN A 179 -12.21 11.53 13.51
C ASN A 179 -12.08 10.99 12.08
N LEU A 180 -12.46 9.73 11.87
CA LEU A 180 -12.61 9.18 10.53
C LEU A 180 -13.99 9.51 9.99
N VAL A 181 -13.99 10.14 8.83
CA VAL A 181 -15.18 10.58 8.11
C VAL A 181 -15.34 9.81 6.81
N ILE A 182 -16.57 9.51 6.42
CA ILE A 182 -16.93 8.78 5.21
C ILE A 182 -17.98 9.51 4.39
N ASN A 183 -17.64 9.75 3.11
CA ASN A 183 -18.58 10.24 2.09
C ASN A 183 -18.78 9.17 1.02
N ARG A 184 -19.93 9.17 0.36
CA ARG A 184 -20.25 8.33 -0.80
C ARG A 184 -20.60 9.20 -2.00
N TYR A 185 -20.05 8.86 -3.13
CA TYR A 185 -20.37 9.43 -4.44
C TYR A 185 -21.30 8.49 -5.19
N ASP A 186 -22.39 9.05 -5.69
CA ASP A 186 -23.31 8.37 -6.59
C ASP A 186 -22.98 8.74 -8.03
N CYS A 187 -22.60 7.75 -8.84
CA CYS A 187 -22.20 7.96 -10.24
C CYS A 187 -23.35 8.44 -11.12
N ALA A 188 -24.59 8.01 -10.82
CA ALA A 188 -25.74 8.34 -11.66
C ALA A 188 -26.16 9.81 -11.50
N SER A 189 -26.24 10.29 -10.27
CA SER A 189 -26.55 11.69 -9.96
C SER A 189 -25.32 12.59 -9.97
N ARG A 190 -24.10 12.02 -9.94
CA ARG A 190 -22.81 12.75 -9.85
C ARG A 190 -22.70 13.62 -8.59
N THR A 191 -23.25 13.15 -7.47
CA THR A 191 -23.28 13.90 -6.22
C THR A 191 -22.62 13.12 -5.08
N TRP A 192 -22.05 13.88 -4.16
CA TRP A 192 -21.51 13.35 -2.90
C TRP A 192 -22.54 13.47 -1.78
N SER A 193 -22.59 12.50 -0.91
CA SER A 193 -23.37 12.52 0.34
C SER A 193 -22.52 12.07 1.51
N ARG A 194 -22.78 12.65 2.68
CA ARG A 194 -22.21 12.20 3.96
C ARG A 194 -23.01 11.01 4.45
N LEU A 195 -22.33 9.86 4.71
CA LEU A 195 -23.03 8.67 5.21
C LEU A 195 -23.27 8.73 6.71
N HIS A 196 -22.30 9.19 7.48
CA HIS A 196 -22.38 9.33 8.94
C HIS A 196 -21.73 10.64 9.38
N GLN A 197 -22.18 11.19 10.51
CA GLN A 197 -21.53 12.37 11.09
C GLN A 197 -20.06 12.08 11.37
N VAL A 198 -19.77 10.97 12.01
CA VAL A 198 -18.46 10.41 12.28
C VAL A 198 -18.56 8.89 12.19
N LEU A 199 -17.60 8.23 11.52
CA LEU A 199 -17.55 6.77 11.46
C LEU A 199 -16.77 6.19 12.64
N ILE A 200 -15.54 6.70 12.87
CA ILE A 200 -14.72 6.33 14.02
C ILE A 200 -14.37 7.62 14.75
N ASP A 201 -14.72 7.65 16.04
CA ASP A 201 -14.50 8.79 16.92
C ASP A 201 -13.21 8.63 17.71
N GLY A 202 -12.32 9.61 17.61
CA GLY A 202 -11.10 9.70 18.43
C GLY A 202 -11.35 10.20 19.84
N GLU A 203 -12.59 10.50 20.21
CA GLU A 203 -13.03 10.92 21.55
C GLU A 203 -12.32 12.18 22.06
N GLY A 204 -11.70 12.98 21.13
CA GLY A 204 -10.88 14.14 21.48
C GLY A 204 -9.51 13.80 22.06
N GLU A 205 -9.15 12.53 22.15
CA GLU A 205 -7.94 12.02 22.82
C GLU A 205 -7.00 11.25 21.91
N ARG A 206 -7.49 10.73 20.76
CA ARG A 206 -6.74 9.86 19.86
C ARG A 206 -7.15 9.98 18.40
N ASN A 207 -6.47 9.25 17.53
CA ASN A 207 -6.88 9.03 16.15
C ASN A 207 -6.96 7.55 15.82
N ALA A 208 -7.90 7.20 14.92
CA ALA A 208 -7.78 6.01 14.10
C ALA A 208 -6.90 6.30 12.89
N TYR A 209 -5.85 5.51 12.67
CA TYR A 209 -5.09 5.48 11.42
C TYR A 209 -5.43 4.22 10.66
N TRP A 210 -6.12 4.37 9.53
CA TRP A 210 -6.81 3.29 8.84
C TRP A 210 -6.13 2.82 7.56
N GLN A 211 -6.53 1.66 7.11
CA GLN A 211 -6.42 1.11 5.78
C GLN A 211 -7.74 0.43 5.43
N ALA A 212 -8.17 0.48 4.16
CA ALA A 212 -9.41 -0.12 3.72
C ALA A 212 -9.21 -0.94 2.44
N ALA A 213 -10.18 -1.82 2.16
CA ALA A 213 -10.29 -2.57 0.92
C ALA A 213 -11.75 -2.82 0.60
N VAL A 214 -12.08 -2.83 -0.69
CA VAL A 214 -13.38 -3.27 -1.19
C VAL A 214 -13.23 -4.69 -1.73
N ASP A 215 -14.06 -5.62 -1.28
CA ASP A 215 -14.09 -6.97 -1.81
C ASP A 215 -14.92 -7.05 -3.10
N ASN A 216 -14.85 -8.17 -3.80
CA ASN A 216 -15.56 -8.38 -5.08
C ASN A 216 -17.10 -8.48 -4.94
N LYS A 217 -17.64 -8.45 -3.73
CA LYS A 217 -19.09 -8.43 -3.44
C LYS A 217 -19.55 -7.05 -2.98
N GLY A 218 -18.64 -6.06 -2.93
CA GLY A 218 -18.92 -4.70 -2.46
C GLY A 218 -18.80 -4.52 -0.95
N GLY A 219 -18.30 -5.52 -0.23
CA GLY A 219 -17.95 -5.37 1.18
C GLY A 219 -16.81 -4.36 1.34
N LEU A 220 -17.04 -3.29 2.08
CA LEU A 220 -16.04 -2.30 2.45
C LEU A 220 -15.44 -2.70 3.80
N HIS A 221 -14.21 -3.19 3.76
CA HIS A 221 -13.44 -3.62 4.92
C HIS A 221 -12.56 -2.47 5.41
N LEU A 222 -12.50 -2.29 6.72
CA LEU A 222 -11.71 -1.26 7.39
C LEU A 222 -10.92 -1.89 8.53
N SER A 223 -9.63 -1.59 8.60
CA SER A 223 -8.78 -1.88 9.75
C SER A 223 -8.07 -0.61 10.16
N TRP A 224 -7.75 -0.45 11.44
CA TRP A 224 -7.03 0.73 11.92
C TRP A 224 -6.19 0.43 13.14
N THR A 225 -5.21 1.30 13.34
CA THR A 225 -4.37 1.40 14.54
C THR A 225 -4.80 2.64 15.31
N TRP A 226 -4.92 2.54 16.62
CA TRP A 226 -5.09 3.70 17.49
C TRP A 226 -3.76 4.42 17.71
N ARG A 227 -3.80 5.73 17.80
CA ARG A 227 -2.68 6.57 18.14
C ARG A 227 -3.10 7.63 19.17
N GLU A 228 -2.50 7.58 20.36
CA GLU A 228 -2.93 8.35 21.52
C GLU A 228 -2.35 9.76 21.56
N THR A 229 -1.16 9.98 20.98
CA THR A 229 -0.46 11.26 20.97
C THR A 229 0.18 11.53 19.61
N PRO A 230 0.72 12.73 19.35
CA PRO A 230 1.52 12.95 18.14
C PRO A 230 2.77 12.07 18.00
N ASP A 231 3.28 11.49 19.10
CA ASP A 231 4.40 10.53 19.06
C ASP A 231 3.97 9.20 18.41
N VAL A 232 4.71 8.76 17.40
CA VAL A 232 4.43 7.48 16.69
C VAL A 232 4.54 6.27 17.63
N ALA A 233 5.37 6.33 18.68
CA ALA A 233 5.47 5.27 19.67
C ALA A 233 4.16 5.02 20.46
N SER A 234 3.21 5.96 20.41
CA SER A 234 1.87 5.80 20.99
C SER A 234 0.90 4.97 20.13
N ASN A 235 1.32 4.50 18.96
CA ASN A 235 0.53 3.58 18.15
C ASN A 235 0.34 2.25 18.89
N HIS A 236 -0.88 1.71 18.86
CA HIS A 236 -1.17 0.42 19.46
C HIS A 236 -2.33 -0.28 18.75
N ASP A 237 -2.37 -1.58 18.87
CA ASP A 237 -3.45 -2.45 18.44
C ASP A 237 -3.79 -2.37 16.93
N LEU A 238 -4.43 -3.40 16.42
CA LEU A 238 -5.13 -3.41 15.15
C LEU A 238 -6.60 -3.72 15.40
N CYS A 239 -7.48 -2.88 14.85
CA CYS A 239 -8.92 -2.99 14.94
C CYS A 239 -9.54 -3.32 13.58
N TYR A 240 -10.86 -3.67 13.56
CA TYR A 240 -11.54 -4.04 12.34
C TYR A 240 -13.03 -3.73 12.37
N ALA A 241 -13.55 -3.36 11.20
CA ALA A 241 -14.96 -3.25 10.89
C ALA A 241 -15.21 -3.58 9.41
N VAL A 242 -16.44 -3.96 9.06
CA VAL A 242 -16.87 -4.17 7.69
C VAL A 242 -18.28 -3.66 7.47
N SER A 243 -18.51 -3.04 6.30
CA SER A 243 -19.82 -2.69 5.79
C SER A 243 -20.12 -3.52 4.56
N ARG A 244 -21.33 -4.09 4.46
CA ARG A 244 -21.75 -4.91 3.32
C ARG A 244 -22.74 -4.21 2.39
N ASP A 245 -23.04 -2.96 2.67
CA ASP A 245 -24.04 -2.15 1.99
C ASP A 245 -23.51 -0.76 1.57
N GLY A 246 -22.20 -0.71 1.26
CA GLY A 246 -21.57 0.50 0.75
C GLY A 246 -21.38 1.59 1.81
N GLY A 247 -21.17 1.22 3.08
CA GLY A 247 -20.84 2.12 4.17
C GLY A 247 -22.01 2.56 5.03
N LEU A 248 -23.25 2.06 4.78
CA LEU A 248 -24.44 2.46 5.53
C LEU A 248 -24.49 1.83 6.92
N HIS A 249 -24.26 0.52 7.01
CA HIS A 249 -24.23 -0.20 8.29
C HIS A 249 -22.86 -0.87 8.45
N TRP A 250 -22.39 -0.96 9.68
CA TRP A 250 -21.10 -1.51 10.03
C TRP A 250 -21.24 -2.63 11.05
N GLU A 251 -20.45 -3.67 10.88
CA GLU A 251 -20.40 -4.84 11.76
C GLU A 251 -18.96 -5.25 12.06
N ASN A 252 -18.77 -5.96 13.17
CA ASN A 252 -17.48 -6.60 13.45
C ASN A 252 -17.31 -7.88 12.61
N SER A 253 -16.17 -8.55 12.73
CA SER A 253 -15.88 -9.74 11.94
C SER A 253 -16.76 -10.95 12.24
N LEU A 254 -17.58 -10.91 13.29
CA LEU A 254 -18.54 -11.95 13.68
C LEU A 254 -19.97 -11.61 13.24
N GLY A 255 -20.19 -10.48 12.55
CA GLY A 255 -21.49 -10.03 12.07
C GLY A 255 -22.33 -9.31 13.14
N GLN A 256 -21.71 -8.85 14.21
CA GLN A 256 -22.40 -8.04 15.22
C GLN A 256 -22.35 -6.56 14.82
N ALA A 257 -23.51 -5.92 14.73
CA ALA A 257 -23.63 -4.53 14.30
C ALA A 257 -22.97 -3.56 15.30
N TYR A 258 -22.27 -2.58 14.77
CA TYR A 258 -21.79 -1.43 15.53
C TYR A 258 -22.89 -0.39 15.70
N ARG A 259 -22.93 0.20 16.88
CA ARG A 259 -23.58 1.49 17.08
C ARG A 259 -22.54 2.59 16.79
N LEU A 260 -22.82 3.40 15.79
CA LEU A 260 -21.89 4.47 15.38
C LEU A 260 -21.99 5.71 16.29
N PRO A 261 -20.89 6.46 16.49
CA PRO A 261 -19.53 6.17 15.98
C PRO A 261 -18.86 5.00 16.70
N ILE A 262 -17.91 4.34 16.01
CA ILE A 262 -17.04 3.35 16.65
C ILE A 262 -16.03 4.09 17.51
N THR A 263 -15.83 3.66 18.75
CA THR A 263 -14.86 4.21 19.70
C THR A 263 -13.84 3.17 20.13
N ALA A 264 -12.84 3.57 20.90
CA ALA A 264 -11.88 2.62 21.46
C ALA A 264 -12.55 1.55 22.35
N ALA A 265 -13.62 1.90 23.05
CA ALA A 265 -14.36 0.98 23.90
C ALA A 265 -15.21 -0.04 23.12
N THR A 266 -15.65 0.30 21.90
CA THR A 266 -16.57 -0.53 21.10
C THR A 266 -15.90 -1.27 19.94
N ALA A 267 -14.66 -0.89 19.57
CA ALA A 267 -13.93 -1.47 18.46
C ALA A 267 -13.63 -2.98 18.66
N GLU A 268 -13.72 -3.76 17.60
CA GLU A 268 -13.15 -5.12 17.57
C GLU A 268 -11.65 -5.04 17.43
N TYR A 269 -10.93 -5.57 18.40
CA TYR A 269 -9.47 -5.68 18.38
C TYR A 269 -9.05 -7.01 17.75
N ILE A 270 -8.51 -6.98 16.56
CA ILE A 270 -8.09 -8.18 15.81
C ILE A 270 -6.67 -8.65 16.18
N ARG A 271 -5.84 -7.72 16.68
CA ARG A 271 -4.52 -8.01 17.26
C ARG A 271 -4.22 -6.97 18.34
N ARG A 272 -3.94 -7.42 19.56
CA ARG A 272 -3.45 -6.55 20.63
C ARG A 272 -1.94 -6.38 20.49
N ILE A 273 -1.50 -5.11 20.43
CA ILE A 273 -0.12 -4.70 20.26
C ILE A 273 0.12 -3.51 21.21
N PRO A 274 1.02 -3.64 22.19
CA PRO A 274 1.27 -2.56 23.14
C PRO A 274 1.85 -1.30 22.48
N GLN A 275 1.71 -0.14 23.10
CA GLN A 275 2.49 1.04 22.75
C GLN A 275 3.99 0.76 22.91
N GLY A 276 4.84 1.45 22.15
CA GLY A 276 6.28 1.23 22.15
C GLY A 276 6.75 -0.06 21.47
N SER A 277 5.85 -0.74 20.70
CA SER A 277 6.19 -1.94 19.90
C SER A 277 6.66 -1.61 18.49
N GLU A 278 7.04 -0.38 18.19
CA GLU A 278 7.39 0.08 16.84
C GLU A 278 6.29 -0.22 15.80
N LEU A 279 5.02 -0.19 16.23
CA LEU A 279 3.88 -0.37 15.36
C LEU A 279 3.71 0.85 14.45
N ILE A 280 3.68 0.63 13.14
CA ILE A 280 3.44 1.70 12.17
C ILE A 280 1.95 1.91 11.92
N ASN A 281 1.58 3.14 11.58
CA ASN A 281 0.23 3.55 11.19
C ASN A 281 0.06 3.67 9.68
N GLN A 282 -1.19 3.50 9.21
CA GLN A 282 -1.61 3.57 7.81
C GLN A 282 -0.78 2.65 6.91
N THR A 283 -1.11 1.38 6.95
CA THR A 283 -0.44 0.36 6.15
C THR A 283 -1.33 -0.07 4.98
N SER A 284 -1.60 -1.34 4.83
CA SER A 284 -2.41 -1.84 3.74
C SER A 284 -3.33 -2.98 4.15
N MET A 285 -4.38 -3.13 3.38
CA MET A 285 -5.39 -4.16 3.52
C MET A 285 -5.83 -4.63 2.14
N THR A 286 -6.18 -5.91 2.02
CA THR A 286 -6.81 -6.49 0.83
C THR A 286 -7.77 -7.61 1.23
N CYS A 287 -8.58 -8.08 0.27
CA CYS A 287 -9.44 -9.23 0.44
C CYS A 287 -9.14 -10.29 -0.63
N ASP A 288 -9.31 -11.57 -0.28
CA ASP A 288 -9.30 -12.62 -1.30
C ASP A 288 -10.64 -12.73 -2.04
N GLY A 289 -10.70 -13.59 -3.05
CA GLY A 289 -11.91 -13.80 -3.85
C GLY A 289 -13.14 -14.29 -3.08
N SER A 290 -13.00 -14.68 -1.81
CA SER A 290 -14.11 -15.04 -0.92
C SER A 290 -14.58 -13.88 -0.04
N GLY A 291 -13.87 -12.74 -0.07
CA GLY A 291 -14.09 -11.59 0.81
C GLY A 291 -13.40 -11.74 2.17
N ARG A 292 -12.40 -12.62 2.30
CA ARG A 292 -11.62 -12.76 3.53
C ARG A 292 -10.57 -11.66 3.60
N PRO A 293 -10.51 -10.88 4.71
CA PRO A 293 -9.58 -9.77 4.85
C PRO A 293 -8.17 -10.23 5.24
N PHE A 294 -7.18 -9.48 4.74
CA PHE A 294 -5.76 -9.57 5.03
C PHE A 294 -5.23 -8.16 5.31
N VAL A 295 -4.53 -7.98 6.42
CA VAL A 295 -3.90 -6.72 6.82
C VAL A 295 -2.39 -6.97 6.93
N ALA A 296 -1.58 -6.16 6.27
CA ALA A 296 -0.13 -6.16 6.47
C ALA A 296 0.30 -4.91 7.23
N SER A 297 1.18 -5.08 8.20
CA SER A 297 1.80 -4.01 8.97
C SER A 297 3.18 -4.46 9.44
N TYR A 298 3.87 -3.66 10.23
CA TYR A 298 5.03 -4.10 10.97
C TYR A 298 5.00 -3.62 12.42
N TRP A 299 5.55 -4.43 13.28
CA TRP A 299 5.79 -4.15 14.70
C TRP A 299 6.85 -5.11 15.23
N GLN A 300 7.32 -4.85 16.45
CA GLN A 300 8.23 -5.71 17.20
C GLN A 300 7.45 -6.48 18.24
N ASP A 301 7.42 -7.83 18.14
CA ASP A 301 6.84 -8.69 19.17
C ASP A 301 7.77 -8.75 20.40
N PRO A 302 7.24 -8.98 21.61
CA PRO A 302 8.06 -9.12 22.80
C PRO A 302 9.14 -10.20 22.64
N GLY A 303 10.40 -9.84 22.93
CA GLY A 303 11.56 -10.73 22.82
C GLY A 303 12.21 -10.78 21.43
N GLU A 304 11.67 -10.12 20.43
CA GLU A 304 12.35 -9.93 19.13
C GLU A 304 13.35 -8.77 19.20
N GLU A 305 14.43 -8.86 18.44
CA GLU A 305 15.48 -7.81 18.37
C GLU A 305 15.15 -6.71 17.34
N ALA A 306 14.25 -6.99 16.40
CA ALA A 306 13.90 -6.08 15.32
C ALA A 306 12.40 -6.14 14.99
N PRO A 307 11.78 -5.02 14.59
CA PRO A 307 10.44 -5.03 14.03
C PRO A 307 10.36 -5.92 12.80
N GLN A 308 9.32 -6.75 12.72
CA GLN A 308 9.05 -7.66 11.62
C GLN A 308 7.82 -7.21 10.83
N TYR A 309 7.76 -7.54 9.53
CA TYR A 309 6.52 -7.50 8.79
C TYR A 309 5.59 -8.62 9.24
N HIS A 310 4.33 -8.29 9.42
CA HIS A 310 3.28 -9.22 9.85
C HIS A 310 2.11 -9.21 8.89
N LEU A 311 1.51 -10.38 8.73
CA LEU A 311 0.24 -10.56 8.02
C LEU A 311 -0.83 -11.00 9.03
N VAL A 312 -1.88 -10.19 9.20
CA VAL A 312 -3.04 -10.52 10.03
C VAL A 312 -4.20 -10.88 9.13
N PHE A 313 -4.80 -12.05 9.32
CA PHE A 313 -5.87 -12.56 8.46
C PHE A 313 -6.89 -13.39 9.23
N LYS A 314 -8.09 -13.47 8.68
CA LYS A 314 -9.17 -14.25 9.29
C LYS A 314 -9.13 -15.71 8.85
N ARG A 315 -9.27 -16.64 9.81
CA ARG A 315 -9.40 -18.09 9.56
C ARG A 315 -10.56 -18.65 10.38
N GLY A 316 -11.67 -18.92 9.69
CA GLY A 316 -12.93 -19.20 10.38
C GLY A 316 -13.38 -18.00 11.22
N LYS A 317 -13.61 -18.21 12.51
CA LYS A 317 -14.00 -17.13 13.44
C LYS A 317 -12.82 -16.44 14.14
N LYS A 318 -11.58 -16.86 13.88
CA LYS A 318 -10.38 -16.35 14.57
C LYS A 318 -9.53 -15.50 13.66
N TRP A 319 -8.90 -14.48 14.23
CA TRP A 319 -7.82 -13.74 13.61
C TRP A 319 -6.48 -14.40 13.91
N ILE A 320 -5.64 -14.54 12.92
CA ILE A 320 -4.31 -15.16 12.96
C ILE A 320 -3.29 -14.12 12.55
N SER A 321 -2.14 -14.08 13.23
CA SER A 321 -0.97 -13.29 12.82
C SER A 321 0.15 -14.22 12.39
N SER A 322 0.84 -13.86 11.31
CA SER A 322 2.05 -14.51 10.82
C SER A 322 3.16 -13.47 10.70
N SER A 323 4.30 -13.71 11.35
CA SER A 323 5.49 -12.88 11.24
C SER A 323 6.32 -13.27 10.02
N GLY A 324 6.96 -12.28 9.37
CA GLY A 324 7.91 -12.49 8.29
C GLY A 324 9.20 -13.18 8.77
N GLY A 325 9.71 -12.77 9.92
CA GLY A 325 10.88 -13.36 10.57
C GLY A 325 12.20 -13.21 9.79
N PHE A 326 12.27 -12.30 8.83
CA PHE A 326 13.45 -12.17 7.96
C PHE A 326 14.30 -10.92 8.23
N ARG A 327 13.85 -10.00 9.12
CA ARG A 327 14.62 -8.81 9.49
C ARG A 327 15.47 -9.02 10.73
N LYS A 328 16.62 -8.31 10.79
CA LYS A 328 17.61 -8.44 11.86
C LYS A 328 17.95 -7.12 12.55
N THR A 329 17.71 -5.98 11.87
CA THR A 329 18.12 -4.67 12.38
C THR A 329 16.97 -3.94 13.05
N GLY A 330 17.15 -3.61 14.33
CA GLY A 330 16.20 -2.80 15.10
C GLY A 330 16.25 -1.32 14.69
N PHE A 331 15.16 -0.62 14.95
CA PHE A 331 15.06 0.85 14.84
C PHE A 331 13.96 1.34 15.77
N SER A 332 13.86 2.67 15.97
CA SER A 332 12.77 3.27 16.75
C SER A 332 11.96 4.24 15.92
N LEU A 333 10.62 4.15 16.08
CA LEU A 333 9.66 5.11 15.54
C LEU A 333 9.38 6.29 16.48
N LYS A 334 9.97 6.30 17.67
CA LYS A 334 9.72 7.36 18.67
C LYS A 334 9.95 8.75 18.07
N GLY A 335 8.98 9.64 18.28
CA GLY A 335 9.01 11.03 17.82
C GLY A 335 7.78 11.42 17.00
N THR A 336 7.77 12.69 16.59
CA THR A 336 6.67 13.33 15.86
C THR A 336 7.11 13.71 14.44
N GLY A 337 6.14 14.04 13.56
CA GLY A 337 6.39 14.41 12.16
C GLY A 337 6.75 13.23 11.26
N THR A 338 7.11 13.54 10.02
CA THR A 338 7.56 12.53 9.07
C THR A 338 8.94 12.01 9.47
N ARG A 339 9.10 10.68 9.43
CA ARG A 339 10.33 9.99 9.83
C ARG A 339 11.03 9.36 8.63
N SER A 340 12.37 9.39 8.66
CA SER A 340 13.19 8.63 7.71
C SER A 340 13.33 7.18 8.19
N ILE A 341 12.29 6.37 7.93
CA ILE A 341 12.20 5.01 8.44
C ILE A 341 13.06 4.07 7.61
N PRO A 342 13.87 3.14 8.21
CA PRO A 342 14.71 2.19 7.49
C PRO A 342 13.94 1.23 6.60
N ILE A 343 12.67 0.96 6.90
CA ILE A 343 11.77 0.11 6.11
C ILE A 343 10.55 0.91 5.64
N SER A 344 9.93 0.48 4.56
CA SER A 344 8.66 1.07 4.12
C SER A 344 7.48 0.50 4.90
N ARG A 345 6.37 1.23 4.92
CA ARG A 345 5.07 0.60 5.15
C ARG A 345 4.80 -0.40 4.03
N PRO A 346 4.22 -1.59 4.36
CA PRO A 346 3.99 -2.63 3.36
C PRO A 346 2.72 -2.42 2.55
N GLN A 347 2.69 -2.98 1.31
CA GLN A 347 1.45 -3.28 0.61
C GLN A 347 1.21 -4.79 0.61
N VAL A 348 -0.05 -5.21 0.80
CA VAL A 348 -0.43 -6.61 0.82
C VAL A 348 -1.13 -7.00 -0.48
N LEU A 349 -0.72 -8.12 -1.04
CA LEU A 349 -1.31 -8.76 -2.21
C LEU A 349 -1.75 -10.18 -1.85
N VAL A 350 -2.79 -10.67 -2.52
CA VAL A 350 -3.17 -12.11 -2.48
C VAL A 350 -3.46 -12.59 -3.87
N TRP A 351 -3.08 -13.83 -4.19
CA TRP A 351 -3.30 -14.43 -5.51
C TRP A 351 -3.34 -15.95 -5.44
N GLY A 352 -3.74 -16.59 -6.54
CA GLY A 352 -3.88 -18.04 -6.64
C GLY A 352 -5.15 -18.56 -5.96
N LYS A 353 -5.37 -19.87 -6.03
CA LYS A 353 -6.54 -20.56 -5.45
C LYS A 353 -6.11 -21.91 -4.86
N GLY A 354 -6.82 -22.39 -3.85
CA GLY A 354 -6.58 -23.69 -3.26
C GLY A 354 -5.13 -23.89 -2.81
N LYS A 355 -4.44 -24.89 -3.34
CA LYS A 355 -3.03 -25.21 -2.98
C LYS A 355 -2.02 -24.19 -3.50
N THR A 356 -2.38 -23.37 -4.48
CA THR A 356 -1.52 -22.30 -5.03
C THR A 356 -1.78 -20.94 -4.40
N PHE A 357 -2.71 -20.86 -3.43
CA PHE A 357 -3.03 -19.59 -2.77
C PHE A 357 -1.83 -19.03 -2.00
N ARG A 358 -1.52 -17.77 -2.25
CA ARG A 358 -0.38 -17.05 -1.66
C ARG A 358 -0.82 -15.69 -1.13
N ALA A 359 -0.08 -15.21 -0.15
CA ALA A 359 -0.04 -13.80 0.23
C ALA A 359 1.35 -13.25 -0.08
N GLY A 360 1.41 -11.98 -0.47
CA GLY A 360 2.62 -11.23 -0.71
C GLY A 360 2.63 -9.92 0.07
N ILE A 361 3.79 -9.52 0.53
CA ILE A 361 4.08 -8.24 1.15
C ILE A 361 5.08 -7.53 0.25
N LEU A 362 4.65 -6.43 -0.38
CA LEU A 362 5.52 -5.51 -1.13
C LEU A 362 6.12 -4.53 -0.13
N PHE A 363 7.43 -4.31 -0.21
CA PHE A 363 8.12 -3.45 0.73
C PHE A 363 9.48 -2.96 0.19
N ARG A 364 10.06 -2.04 0.90
CA ARG A 364 11.45 -1.59 0.81
C ARG A 364 12.10 -1.74 2.19
N ASP A 365 13.34 -2.24 2.22
CA ASP A 365 14.13 -2.40 3.44
C ASP A 365 15.58 -2.01 3.23
N GLN A 366 16.17 -1.30 4.16
CA GLN A 366 17.57 -0.93 4.12
C GLN A 366 18.50 -2.17 4.16
N GLU A 367 18.08 -3.27 4.82
CA GLU A 367 18.81 -4.55 4.78
C GLU A 367 18.88 -5.16 3.37
N ARG A 368 18.12 -4.62 2.41
CA ARG A 368 18.05 -5.00 1.01
C ARG A 368 18.40 -3.83 0.08
N ASP A 369 19.29 -2.94 0.50
CA ASP A 369 19.73 -1.75 -0.25
C ASP A 369 18.59 -0.83 -0.69
N ASN A 370 17.46 -0.81 0.03
CA ASN A 370 16.26 -0.06 -0.31
C ASN A 370 15.65 -0.40 -1.68
N LYS A 371 15.82 -1.63 -2.16
CA LYS A 371 15.22 -2.13 -3.40
C LYS A 371 13.73 -2.42 -3.20
N PRO A 372 12.89 -2.29 -4.25
CA PRO A 372 11.54 -2.82 -4.25
C PRO A 372 11.57 -4.34 -4.08
N SER A 373 10.98 -4.85 -3.03
CA SER A 373 11.04 -6.28 -2.67
C SER A 373 9.64 -6.85 -2.45
N LEU A 374 9.50 -8.15 -2.71
CA LEU A 374 8.32 -8.95 -2.47
C LEU A 374 8.65 -10.12 -1.56
N ALA A 375 8.07 -10.16 -0.37
CA ALA A 375 8.02 -11.36 0.45
C ALA A 375 6.73 -12.12 0.15
N SER A 376 6.80 -13.41 -0.19
CA SER A 376 5.63 -14.23 -0.48
C SER A 376 5.58 -15.51 0.35
N SER A 377 4.38 -15.94 0.72
CA SER A 377 4.16 -17.16 1.48
C SER A 377 2.92 -17.91 1.02
N LYS A 378 2.95 -19.25 1.09
CA LYS A 378 1.80 -20.11 0.77
C LYS A 378 0.80 -20.18 1.93
N GLY A 379 -0.49 -20.14 1.59
CA GLY A 379 -1.55 -20.46 2.53
C GLY A 379 -1.61 -21.95 2.90
N PRO A 380 -2.40 -22.30 3.92
CA PRO A 380 -3.32 -21.43 4.67
C PRO A 380 -2.69 -20.74 5.89
N GLY A 381 -1.43 -21.01 6.25
CA GLY A 381 -0.79 -20.51 7.49
C GLY A 381 0.21 -19.38 7.27
N PHE A 382 0.70 -19.18 6.05
CA PHE A 382 1.67 -18.15 5.66
C PHE A 382 2.89 -18.08 6.59
N ARG A 383 3.54 -19.23 6.84
CA ARG A 383 4.63 -19.36 7.83
C ARG A 383 6.02 -19.23 7.21
N ASN A 384 6.16 -19.68 5.96
CA ASN A 384 7.45 -19.72 5.28
C ASN A 384 7.47 -18.60 4.23
N TRP A 385 8.13 -17.50 4.56
CA TRP A 385 8.27 -16.34 3.69
C TRP A 385 9.52 -16.45 2.84
N MET A 386 9.36 -16.25 1.53
CA MET A 386 10.43 -16.15 0.57
C MET A 386 10.49 -14.72 0.06
N VAL A 387 11.68 -14.13 0.09
CA VAL A 387 11.90 -12.75 -0.30
C VAL A 387 12.68 -12.69 -1.60
N SER A 388 12.21 -11.88 -2.54
CA SER A 388 12.88 -11.56 -3.80
C SER A 388 12.82 -10.07 -4.08
N ASP A 389 13.84 -9.53 -4.76
CA ASP A 389 13.83 -8.17 -5.25
C ASP A 389 13.13 -8.12 -6.59
N LEU A 390 12.34 -7.06 -6.82
CA LEU A 390 11.64 -6.82 -8.08
C LEU A 390 12.40 -5.86 -9.00
N ASP A 391 13.34 -5.09 -8.46
CA ASP A 391 14.28 -4.21 -9.18
C ASP A 391 15.61 -4.22 -8.43
N GLU A 392 16.71 -4.01 -9.16
CA GLU A 392 18.06 -3.90 -8.57
C GLU A 392 18.40 -2.48 -8.12
N GLU A 393 17.60 -1.48 -8.52
CA GLU A 393 17.84 -0.10 -8.17
C GLU A 393 17.31 0.25 -6.77
N SER A 394 18.12 0.95 -5.99
CA SER A 394 17.72 1.55 -4.72
C SER A 394 16.76 2.72 -4.93
N LEU A 395 15.61 2.69 -4.28
CA LEU A 395 14.61 3.77 -4.33
C LEU A 395 14.64 4.68 -3.09
N ASP A 396 15.67 4.54 -2.26
CA ASP A 396 15.91 5.30 -1.05
C ASP A 396 14.74 5.22 -0.03
N ARG A 397 13.86 6.22 0.08
CA ARG A 397 12.75 6.24 1.05
C ARG A 397 11.36 5.99 0.44
N TRP A 398 11.32 5.40 -0.74
CA TRP A 398 10.08 5.01 -1.42
C TRP A 398 9.22 4.05 -0.59
N GLU A 399 7.92 4.18 -0.70
CA GLU A 399 6.92 3.23 -0.20
C GLU A 399 6.06 2.69 -1.34
N PRO A 400 5.68 1.40 -1.34
CA PRO A 400 4.95 0.78 -2.44
C PRO A 400 3.53 1.32 -2.57
N THR A 401 3.19 1.76 -3.79
CA THR A 401 1.81 2.06 -4.21
C THR A 401 1.61 1.55 -5.64
N PHE A 402 0.42 1.08 -5.97
CA PHE A 402 0.17 0.38 -7.23
C PHE A 402 -1.25 0.63 -7.75
N ASP A 403 -1.60 0.01 -8.87
CA ASP A 403 -2.94 0.00 -9.47
C ASP A 403 -3.77 -1.17 -8.92
N PRO A 404 -4.64 -0.96 -7.91
CA PRO A 404 -5.44 -2.04 -7.33
C PRO A 404 -6.54 -2.53 -8.28
N ASP A 405 -7.01 -1.67 -9.20
CA ASP A 405 -8.02 -2.02 -10.18
C ASP A 405 -7.48 -3.04 -11.20
N LEU A 406 -6.26 -2.80 -11.70
CA LEU A 406 -5.59 -3.70 -12.64
C LEU A 406 -5.17 -5.01 -11.95
N TRP A 407 -4.69 -4.93 -10.71
CA TRP A 407 -4.40 -6.12 -9.90
C TRP A 407 -5.64 -6.99 -9.70
N GLY A 408 -6.76 -6.37 -9.29
CA GLY A 408 -8.02 -7.07 -9.03
C GLY A 408 -8.65 -7.69 -10.27
N SER A 409 -8.57 -7.01 -11.42
CA SER A 409 -9.21 -7.44 -12.67
C SER A 409 -8.36 -8.40 -13.51
N ALA A 410 -7.04 -8.19 -13.57
CA ALA A 410 -6.13 -8.90 -14.47
C ALA A 410 -5.01 -9.67 -13.76
N GLY A 411 -4.80 -9.47 -12.46
CA GLY A 411 -3.67 -10.04 -11.73
C GLY A 411 -2.31 -9.45 -12.17
N ILE A 412 -2.32 -8.26 -12.74
CA ILE A 412 -1.13 -7.53 -13.18
C ILE A 412 -0.82 -6.46 -12.12
N LEU A 413 0.37 -6.53 -11.54
CA LEU A 413 0.88 -5.50 -10.65
C LEU A 413 1.55 -4.40 -11.47
N ASN A 414 0.97 -3.21 -11.47
CA ASN A 414 1.61 -1.99 -11.94
C ASN A 414 2.03 -1.15 -10.73
N LEU A 415 3.31 -1.23 -10.38
CA LEU A 415 3.90 -0.60 -9.21
C LEU A 415 4.54 0.74 -9.59
N PHE A 416 4.14 1.81 -8.92
CA PHE A 416 4.70 3.15 -9.11
C PHE A 416 6.07 3.23 -8.44
N LEU A 417 7.11 3.53 -9.20
CA LEU A 417 8.48 3.65 -8.72
C LEU A 417 8.97 5.10 -8.86
N LEU A 418 9.47 5.64 -7.78
CA LEU A 418 10.13 6.95 -7.75
C LEU A 418 11.19 6.94 -6.64
N LYS A 419 12.44 7.16 -6.99
CA LYS A 419 13.50 7.34 -5.99
C LYS A 419 13.29 8.67 -5.26
N VAL A 420 13.13 8.64 -3.93
CA VAL A 420 12.83 9.82 -3.13
C VAL A 420 13.71 9.90 -1.89
N ARG A 421 14.11 11.10 -1.52
CA ARG A 421 14.69 11.39 -0.22
C ARG A 421 13.57 11.57 0.80
N GLN A 422 13.85 11.27 2.06
CA GLN A 422 13.02 11.67 3.19
C GLN A 422 13.91 11.88 4.38
N LEU A 423 13.94 13.07 4.88
CA LEU A 423 14.62 13.42 6.11
C LEU A 423 13.63 13.45 7.28
N ASP A 424 14.13 13.34 8.50
CA ASP A 424 13.29 13.47 9.69
C ASP A 424 12.74 14.89 9.85
N ALA A 425 11.58 15.01 10.49
CA ALA A 425 10.94 16.29 10.86
C ALA A 425 10.65 17.21 9.66
N GLU A 426 10.07 16.66 8.59
CA GLU A 426 9.69 17.39 7.35
C GLU A 426 10.88 18.04 6.62
N GLY A 427 12.10 17.55 6.85
CA GLY A 427 13.27 18.01 6.12
C GLY A 427 13.22 17.66 4.63
N LEU A 428 13.81 18.52 3.79
CA LEU A 428 13.92 18.32 2.34
C LEU A 428 15.32 17.86 1.96
N GLY A 429 15.39 16.84 1.09
CA GLY A 429 16.63 16.44 0.43
C GLY A 429 17.07 17.46 -0.62
N MET A 430 18.34 17.39 -1.03
CA MET A 430 18.89 18.28 -2.06
C MET A 430 18.46 17.89 -3.48
N ASP A 431 17.93 16.67 -3.69
CA ASP A 431 17.50 16.17 -5.00
C ASP A 431 16.19 16.84 -5.41
N GLN A 432 16.21 17.54 -6.55
CA GLN A 432 15.07 18.29 -7.02
C GLN A 432 14.12 17.49 -7.91
N GLY A 433 14.52 16.32 -8.41
CA GLY A 433 13.66 15.48 -9.24
C GLY A 433 14.26 14.15 -9.60
N SER A 434 13.39 13.15 -9.72
CA SER A 434 13.71 11.79 -10.17
C SER A 434 12.72 11.32 -11.23
N PRO A 435 13.11 10.40 -12.12
CA PRO A 435 12.19 9.86 -13.12
C PRO A 435 11.10 9.02 -12.45
N VAL A 436 9.86 9.21 -12.91
CA VAL A 436 8.74 8.30 -12.58
C VAL A 436 8.88 7.07 -13.44
N ARG A 437 8.90 5.90 -12.82
CA ARG A 437 8.95 4.61 -13.49
C ARG A 437 7.74 3.75 -13.10
N LEU A 438 7.40 2.81 -13.93
CA LEU A 438 6.36 1.82 -13.71
C LEU A 438 6.97 0.43 -13.82
N LEU A 439 6.86 -0.34 -12.76
CA LEU A 439 7.18 -1.75 -12.77
C LEU A 439 5.90 -2.55 -13.01
N GLU A 440 5.92 -3.38 -14.04
CA GLU A 440 4.89 -4.38 -14.32
C GLU A 440 5.39 -5.76 -13.91
N TRP A 441 4.60 -6.47 -13.10
CA TRP A 441 4.89 -7.82 -12.66
C TRP A 441 3.62 -8.67 -12.66
N GLN A 442 3.78 -9.94 -13.01
CA GLN A 442 2.72 -10.94 -12.92
C GLN A 442 3.21 -12.15 -12.10
N PRO A 443 2.37 -12.67 -11.19
CA PRO A 443 2.72 -13.90 -10.49
C PRO A 443 2.92 -15.05 -11.46
N PRO A 444 3.86 -15.98 -11.19
CA PRO A 444 3.99 -17.20 -11.98
C PRO A 444 2.68 -17.99 -12.00
N GLN A 445 2.22 -18.36 -13.19
CA GLN A 445 0.89 -18.99 -13.38
C GLN A 445 0.77 -20.42 -12.83
N ASN A 446 1.90 -21.14 -12.49
CA ASN A 446 1.92 -22.57 -12.20
C ASN A 446 2.78 -22.98 -11.00
N GLN A 447 2.76 -22.24 -9.91
CA GLN A 447 3.50 -22.67 -8.70
C GLN A 447 2.65 -22.69 -7.44
#